data_0b721a799b9a9d427ce6b90248cb6fe7
#
_entry.id   0b721a799b9a9d427ce6b90248cb6fe7
#
_cell.length_a   1.000
_cell.length_b   1.000
_cell.length_c   1.000
_cell.angle_alpha   90.00
_cell.angle_beta   90.00
_cell.angle_gamma   90.00
#
_symmetry.space_group_name_H-M   'P 1'
#
loop_
_entity.id
_entity.type
_entity.pdbx_description
1 polymer ?
#
loop_
_entity_poly.entity_id
_entity_poly.type
_entity_poly.pdbx_seq_one_letter_code
_entity_poly.pdbx_strand_id
1 'polypeptide(L)'
;MKLKSFLLAVTTVFTVSGMFAQANILNAKSPDEIGVRTEAQKAVDNDKPLEYGYVDDRDILYSKMTWEKIILDERTNFPLYYPTDTNNIGSNRRSLYHVLMKNIENGNIENIYDDSYFTAKRTLKDIEGALVKIDTTELGIEQLNAGEELSPEYINRRDITAADIKEYHIKGLWYFDKRQAEMKYRLLGIAPVAPDVNFIDEPEPDLVPLFWVFFPDAREVLHEAKSFNNQNSSIPFSFDHVLNARRFHGYIYKEENVQEDRKISEYVSQNALMQLLESERIKDRIRDFELDMWTY
;
A
#
# COMPACT_ATOMS: atom_id res chain seq x y z
N MET A 1 11.38 39.12 -51.20
CA MET A 1 10.10 38.70 -50.55
C MET A 1 9.88 37.21 -50.52
N LYS A 2 10.26 36.43 -51.55
CA LYS A 2 10.00 34.97 -51.59
C LYS A 2 10.75 34.12 -50.52
N LEU A 3 11.94 34.50 -50.09
CA LEU A 3 12.75 33.77 -49.13
C LEU A 3 12.19 33.88 -47.70
N LYS A 4 11.69 35.07 -47.32
CA LYS A 4 11.08 35.29 -45.98
C LYS A 4 9.75 34.54 -45.81
N SER A 5 8.96 34.43 -46.90
CA SER A 5 7.71 33.68 -46.91
C SER A 5 7.96 32.16 -46.85
N PHE A 6 9.04 31.69 -47.44
CA PHE A 6 9.46 30.28 -47.36
C PHE A 6 9.95 29.91 -45.96
N LEU A 7 10.73 30.78 -45.31
CA LEU A 7 11.20 30.58 -43.95
C LEU A 7 10.04 30.57 -42.92
N LEU A 8 9.03 31.45 -43.13
CA LEU A 8 7.83 31.49 -42.29
C LEU A 8 6.97 30.22 -42.44
N ALA A 9 6.86 29.69 -43.68
CA ALA A 9 6.14 28.44 -43.93
C ALA A 9 6.85 27.22 -43.31
N VAL A 10 8.19 27.19 -43.33
CA VAL A 10 8.96 26.10 -42.70
C VAL A 10 8.85 26.17 -41.17
N THR A 11 8.86 27.36 -40.56
CA THR A 11 8.66 27.47 -39.09
C THR A 11 7.25 27.10 -38.64
N THR A 12 6.22 27.38 -39.44
CA THR A 12 4.84 26.97 -39.13
C THR A 12 4.62 25.46 -39.27
N VAL A 13 5.32 24.77 -40.15
CA VAL A 13 5.24 23.33 -40.32
C VAL A 13 5.94 22.62 -39.13
N PHE A 14 7.00 23.18 -38.57
CA PHE A 14 7.70 22.61 -37.42
C PHE A 14 6.96 22.77 -36.07
N THR A 15 6.02 23.72 -35.95
CA THR A 15 5.26 23.96 -34.72
C THR A 15 3.97 23.11 -34.61
N VAL A 16 3.59 22.38 -35.65
CA VAL A 16 2.36 21.54 -35.66
C VAL A 16 2.65 20.08 -35.26
N SER A 17 3.90 19.68 -35.18
CA SER A 17 4.27 18.33 -34.78
C SER A 17 4.42 18.23 -33.24
N GLY A 18 3.33 18.04 -32.53
CA GLY A 18 3.47 17.74 -31.11
C GLY A 18 2.30 17.96 -30.17
N MET A 19 1.11 18.14 -30.70
CA MET A 19 -0.09 18.06 -29.85
C MET A 19 -0.60 16.60 -29.84
N PHE A 20 0.16 15.69 -29.27
CA PHE A 20 -0.41 14.42 -28.80
C PHE A 20 -1.13 14.70 -27.50
N ALA A 21 -2.43 14.97 -27.60
CA ALA A 21 -3.31 14.99 -26.45
C ALA A 21 -3.30 13.61 -25.77
N GLN A 22 -3.49 13.61 -24.46
CA GLN A 22 -3.64 12.39 -23.67
C GLN A 22 -4.51 11.37 -24.40
N ALA A 23 -4.00 10.18 -24.62
CA ALA A 23 -4.80 9.07 -25.09
C ALA A 23 -5.71 8.58 -23.94
N ASN A 24 -6.74 9.37 -23.63
CA ASN A 24 -7.81 8.85 -22.79
C ASN A 24 -8.64 7.87 -23.62
N ILE A 25 -9.52 7.13 -22.98
CA ILE A 25 -10.39 6.14 -23.65
C ILE A 25 -11.18 6.72 -24.85
N LEU A 26 -11.43 8.02 -24.87
CA LEU A 26 -12.17 8.70 -25.92
C LEU A 26 -11.30 9.01 -27.16
N ASN A 27 -9.98 9.13 -26.96
CA ASN A 27 -9.03 9.54 -28.02
C ASN A 27 -8.09 8.41 -28.43
N ALA A 28 -8.10 7.28 -27.72
CA ALA A 28 -7.29 6.13 -28.03
C ALA A 28 -7.74 5.48 -29.34
N LYS A 29 -6.80 5.17 -30.22
CA LYS A 29 -7.04 4.50 -31.50
C LYS A 29 -6.94 2.97 -31.39
N SER A 30 -6.24 2.49 -30.37
CA SER A 30 -6.11 1.07 -30.04
C SER A 30 -6.31 0.85 -28.54
N PRO A 31 -6.75 -0.34 -28.10
CA PRO A 31 -6.90 -0.66 -26.69
C PRO A 31 -5.60 -0.49 -25.88
N ASP A 32 -4.46 -0.73 -26.51
CA ASP A 32 -3.14 -0.67 -25.86
C ASP A 32 -2.70 0.77 -25.51
N GLU A 33 -3.31 1.77 -26.14
CA GLU A 33 -3.04 3.18 -25.85
C GLU A 33 -3.80 3.72 -24.64
N ILE A 34 -4.81 2.98 -24.16
CA ILE A 34 -5.67 3.42 -23.06
C ILE A 34 -4.87 3.49 -21.77
N GLY A 35 -4.79 4.68 -21.18
CA GLY A 35 -4.11 4.91 -19.90
C GLY A 35 -2.59 4.99 -19.98
N VAL A 36 -1.99 4.83 -21.16
CA VAL A 36 -0.55 4.95 -21.34
C VAL A 36 -0.19 6.43 -21.49
N ARG A 37 0.67 6.94 -20.59
CA ARG A 37 1.23 8.29 -20.71
C ARG A 37 2.39 8.31 -21.68
N THR A 38 2.41 9.28 -22.57
CA THR A 38 3.55 9.49 -23.48
C THR A 38 4.75 10.04 -22.72
N GLU A 39 5.98 9.83 -23.22
CA GLU A 39 7.20 10.38 -22.62
C GLU A 39 7.17 11.90 -22.49
N ALA A 40 6.55 12.60 -23.46
CA ALA A 40 6.35 14.05 -23.39
C ALA A 40 5.43 14.47 -22.24
N GLN A 41 4.39 13.68 -21.94
CA GLN A 41 3.49 13.93 -20.83
C GLN A 41 4.19 13.65 -19.49
N LYS A 42 4.99 12.59 -19.40
CA LYS A 42 5.79 12.29 -18.21
C LYS A 42 6.82 13.39 -17.93
N ALA A 43 7.44 13.94 -18.95
CA ALA A 43 8.44 15.01 -18.82
C ALA A 43 7.85 16.34 -18.32
N VAL A 44 6.58 16.63 -18.61
CA VAL A 44 5.86 17.84 -18.17
C VAL A 44 5.07 17.61 -16.88
N ASP A 45 4.91 16.35 -16.49
CA ASP A 45 4.16 15.99 -15.31
C ASP A 45 4.97 16.32 -14.04
N ASN A 46 4.50 17.32 -13.31
CA ASN A 46 5.04 17.70 -12.01
C ASN A 46 4.29 17.02 -10.83
N ASP A 47 3.47 16.01 -11.14
CA ASP A 47 2.72 15.25 -10.13
C ASP A 47 3.69 14.40 -9.30
N LYS A 48 4.05 14.90 -8.12
CA LYS A 48 4.95 14.24 -7.16
C LYS A 48 4.25 14.09 -5.82
N PRO A 49 4.66 13.11 -5.01
CA PRO A 49 4.18 13.01 -3.63
C PRO A 49 4.44 14.33 -2.90
N LEU A 50 3.44 14.83 -2.18
CA LEU A 50 3.63 16.02 -1.34
C LEU A 50 4.71 15.74 -0.30
N GLU A 51 5.71 16.61 -0.25
CA GLU A 51 6.76 16.50 0.75
C GLU A 51 6.19 16.66 2.16
N TYR A 52 6.69 15.86 3.09
CA TYR A 52 6.36 16.05 4.49
C TYR A 52 7.03 17.33 5.00
N GLY A 53 6.24 18.21 5.62
CA GLY A 53 6.79 19.37 6.31
C GLY A 53 7.78 18.94 7.39
N TYR A 54 8.90 19.67 7.48
CA TYR A 54 9.84 19.49 8.59
C TYR A 54 9.21 19.99 9.89
N VAL A 55 9.28 19.17 10.93
CA VAL A 55 8.83 19.50 12.28
C VAL A 55 10.01 19.30 13.23
N ASP A 56 10.38 20.35 13.95
CA ASP A 56 11.44 20.29 14.98
C ASP A 56 10.87 19.59 16.24
N ASP A 57 11.70 18.84 16.95
CA ASP A 57 11.29 18.17 18.20
C ASP A 57 10.70 19.13 19.24
N ARG A 58 11.14 20.39 19.22
CA ARG A 58 10.63 21.47 20.10
C ARG A 58 9.19 21.90 19.75
N ASP A 59 8.75 21.62 18.51
CA ASP A 59 7.44 22.00 18.01
C ASP A 59 6.41 20.90 18.23
N ILE A 60 6.84 19.71 18.62
CA ILE A 60 5.98 18.58 18.96
C ILE A 60 5.59 18.70 20.45
N LEU A 61 4.33 19.07 20.70
CA LEU A 61 3.82 19.18 22.06
C LEU A 61 3.28 17.84 22.60
N TYR A 62 2.73 17.03 21.72
CA TYR A 62 2.17 15.71 22.01
C TYR A 62 2.50 14.77 20.88
N SER A 63 2.79 13.52 21.20
CA SER A 63 2.91 12.47 20.19
C SER A 63 2.40 11.14 20.73
N LYS A 64 1.82 10.34 19.87
CA LYS A 64 1.32 8.99 20.19
C LYS A 64 1.50 8.07 19.00
N MET A 65 2.26 7.01 19.19
CA MET A 65 2.41 5.95 18.20
C MET A 65 1.21 5.02 18.28
N THR A 66 0.62 4.70 17.13
CA THR A 66 -0.52 3.79 17.02
C THR A 66 -0.28 2.76 15.91
N TRP A 67 -0.81 1.57 16.13
CA TRP A 67 -0.90 0.52 15.12
C TRP A 67 -2.36 0.23 14.86
N GLU A 68 -2.74 0.31 13.61
CA GLU A 68 -4.10 0.12 13.17
C GLU A 68 -4.19 -1.03 12.18
N LYS A 69 -5.31 -1.72 12.16
CA LYS A 69 -5.64 -2.71 11.15
C LYS A 69 -6.76 -2.20 10.24
N ILE A 70 -6.59 -2.38 8.96
CA ILE A 70 -7.53 -2.03 7.89
C ILE A 70 -8.09 -3.35 7.39
N ILE A 71 -9.35 -3.63 7.70
CA ILE A 71 -10.03 -4.86 7.29
C ILE A 71 -10.54 -4.67 5.86
N LEU A 72 -10.15 -5.56 4.96
CA LEU A 72 -10.44 -5.43 3.53
C LEU A 72 -11.86 -5.86 3.12
N ASP A 73 -12.57 -6.54 3.99
CA ASP A 73 -13.98 -6.90 3.76
C ASP A 73 -14.92 -5.69 3.90
N GLU A 74 -14.44 -4.57 4.46
CA GLU A 74 -15.22 -3.36 4.58
C GLU A 74 -15.28 -2.60 3.25
N ARG A 75 -16.49 -2.18 2.87
CA ARG A 75 -16.73 -1.48 1.60
C ARG A 75 -15.87 -0.23 1.40
N THR A 76 -15.57 0.49 2.47
CA THR A 76 -14.73 1.70 2.44
C THR A 76 -13.30 1.36 2.00
N ASN A 77 -12.83 0.15 2.32
CA ASN A 77 -11.47 -0.31 2.10
C ASN A 77 -11.28 -1.04 0.76
N PHE A 78 -12.35 -1.32 0.01
CA PHE A 78 -12.29 -1.99 -1.30
C PHE A 78 -11.31 -1.37 -2.31
N PRO A 79 -11.11 -0.05 -2.36
CA PRO A 79 -10.10 0.53 -3.25
C PRO A 79 -8.67 0.10 -2.99
N LEU A 80 -8.36 -0.40 -1.79
CA LEU A 80 -7.05 -0.96 -1.43
C LEU A 80 -6.92 -2.45 -1.82
N TYR A 81 -8.06 -3.16 -1.86
CA TYR A 81 -8.12 -4.59 -2.10
C TYR A 81 -8.27 -4.95 -3.58
N TYR A 82 -9.23 -4.34 -4.27
CA TYR A 82 -9.53 -4.66 -5.66
C TYR A 82 -8.69 -3.85 -6.66
N PRO A 83 -8.32 -4.44 -7.79
CA PRO A 83 -8.66 -5.77 -8.31
C PRO A 83 -7.72 -6.87 -7.79
N THR A 84 -8.27 -8.01 -7.41
CA THR A 84 -7.50 -9.21 -7.04
C THR A 84 -7.03 -9.99 -8.27
N ASP A 85 -7.88 -10.05 -9.31
CA ASP A 85 -7.52 -10.61 -10.62
C ASP A 85 -7.22 -9.48 -11.61
N THR A 86 -6.06 -9.54 -12.23
CA THR A 86 -5.58 -8.54 -13.19
C THR A 86 -5.70 -8.98 -14.65
N ASN A 87 -6.09 -10.23 -14.93
CA ASN A 87 -6.05 -10.78 -16.28
C ASN A 87 -7.12 -10.19 -17.21
N ASN A 88 -8.26 -9.77 -16.66
CA ASN A 88 -9.41 -9.29 -17.40
C ASN A 88 -9.64 -7.78 -17.32
N ILE A 89 -8.64 -7.02 -16.86
CA ILE A 89 -8.78 -5.59 -16.64
C ILE A 89 -8.03 -4.81 -17.70
N GLY A 90 -8.77 -4.07 -18.54
CA GLY A 90 -8.23 -3.19 -19.56
C GLY A 90 -7.64 -1.88 -19.04
N SER A 91 -7.26 -1.78 -17.76
CA SER A 91 -6.65 -0.61 -17.15
C SER A 91 -5.46 -0.99 -16.28
N ASN A 92 -4.54 -0.05 -16.06
CA ASN A 92 -3.37 -0.25 -15.19
C ASN A 92 -3.72 -0.28 -13.68
N ARG A 93 -4.99 -0.49 -13.31
CA ARG A 93 -5.38 -0.63 -11.91
C ARG A 93 -4.83 -1.93 -11.34
N ARG A 94 -4.32 -1.84 -10.12
CA ARG A 94 -3.80 -2.98 -9.36
C ARG A 94 -4.22 -2.82 -7.90
N SER A 95 -4.28 -3.93 -7.16
CA SER A 95 -4.44 -3.88 -5.70
C SER A 95 -3.18 -3.31 -5.06
N LEU A 96 -3.31 -2.77 -3.85
CA LEU A 96 -2.18 -2.25 -3.10
C LEU A 96 -1.09 -3.33 -2.88
N TYR A 97 -1.50 -4.56 -2.57
CA TYR A 97 -0.57 -5.70 -2.42
C TYR A 97 0.23 -5.95 -3.69
N HIS A 98 -0.43 -6.00 -4.85
CA HIS A 98 0.25 -6.22 -6.13
C HIS A 98 1.26 -5.10 -6.44
N VAL A 99 0.91 -3.85 -6.13
CA VAL A 99 1.82 -2.71 -6.32
C VAL A 99 3.04 -2.83 -5.43
N LEU A 100 2.85 -3.17 -4.15
CA LEU A 100 3.96 -3.37 -3.22
C LEU A 100 4.87 -4.51 -3.69
N MET A 101 4.31 -5.70 -3.95
CA MET A 101 5.09 -6.88 -4.37
C MET A 101 5.89 -6.63 -5.64
N LYS A 102 5.24 -6.12 -6.69
CA LYS A 102 5.92 -5.84 -7.97
C LYS A 102 7.08 -4.85 -7.82
N ASN A 103 6.96 -3.86 -6.94
CA ASN A 103 8.01 -2.88 -6.74
C ASN A 103 9.12 -3.36 -5.79
N ILE A 104 8.82 -4.31 -4.92
CA ILE A 104 9.81 -5.06 -4.16
C ILE A 104 10.64 -5.96 -5.09
N GLU A 105 9.98 -6.71 -5.97
CA GLU A 105 10.63 -7.56 -6.98
C GLU A 105 11.52 -6.75 -7.94
N ASN A 106 11.06 -5.56 -8.34
CA ASN A 106 11.82 -4.66 -9.21
C ASN A 106 12.95 -3.91 -8.49
N GLY A 107 13.05 -4.02 -7.15
CA GLY A 107 14.05 -3.31 -6.36
C GLY A 107 13.77 -1.81 -6.18
N ASN A 108 12.56 -1.34 -6.47
CA ASN A 108 12.16 0.05 -6.24
C ASN A 108 11.86 0.33 -4.75
N ILE A 109 11.53 -0.71 -3.98
CA ILE A 109 11.35 -0.67 -2.53
C ILE A 109 12.40 -1.59 -1.92
N GLU A 110 13.40 -1.01 -1.27
CA GLU A 110 14.52 -1.75 -0.68
C GLU A 110 14.39 -1.94 0.84
N ASN A 111 13.63 -1.06 1.51
CA ASN A 111 13.51 -1.04 2.96
C ASN A 111 12.31 -1.87 3.42
N ILE A 112 12.54 -3.18 3.51
CA ILE A 112 11.56 -4.18 3.92
C ILE A 112 12.01 -4.78 5.24
N TYR A 113 11.09 -4.99 6.16
CA TYR A 113 11.38 -5.42 7.52
C TYR A 113 10.46 -6.56 7.95
N ASP A 114 10.93 -7.31 8.94
CA ASP A 114 10.17 -8.38 9.57
C ASP A 114 9.11 -7.86 10.53
N ASP A 115 9.44 -6.83 11.27
CA ASP A 115 8.66 -6.30 12.35
C ASP A 115 8.22 -4.84 12.14
N SER A 116 7.23 -4.41 12.92
CA SER A 116 6.72 -3.04 12.92
C SER A 116 7.67 -2.02 13.53
N TYR A 117 8.77 -2.45 14.16
CA TYR A 117 9.78 -1.57 14.76
C TYR A 117 10.93 -1.27 13.79
N PHE A 118 10.94 -1.93 12.62
CA PHE A 118 11.96 -1.77 11.58
C PHE A 118 13.36 -2.17 12.05
N THR A 119 13.46 -3.19 12.89
CA THR A 119 14.74 -3.63 13.46
C THR A 119 15.49 -4.59 12.55
N ALA A 120 14.80 -5.57 11.99
CA ALA A 120 15.36 -6.62 11.15
C ALA A 120 14.93 -6.43 9.68
N LYS A 121 15.89 -6.13 8.79
CA LYS A 121 15.63 -6.11 7.35
C LYS A 121 15.42 -7.51 6.81
N ARG A 122 14.44 -7.66 5.92
CA ARG A 122 14.21 -8.87 5.13
C ARG A 122 14.76 -8.72 3.72
N THR A 123 15.21 -9.84 3.15
CA THR A 123 15.55 -9.92 1.73
C THR A 123 14.35 -10.43 0.92
N LEU A 124 14.39 -10.22 -0.40
CA LEU A 124 13.36 -10.73 -1.31
C LEU A 124 13.15 -12.26 -1.14
N LYS A 125 14.26 -13.01 -0.97
CA LYS A 125 14.21 -14.47 -0.77
C LYS A 125 13.49 -14.88 0.51
N ASP A 126 13.65 -14.10 1.58
CA ASP A 126 12.96 -14.37 2.85
C ASP A 126 11.45 -14.16 2.71
N ILE A 127 11.06 -13.15 1.91
CA ILE A 127 9.67 -12.87 1.61
C ILE A 127 9.07 -13.96 0.73
N GLU A 128 9.77 -14.37 -0.35
CA GLU A 128 9.34 -15.46 -1.22
C GLU A 128 9.12 -16.75 -0.42
N GLY A 129 10.03 -17.06 0.53
CA GLY A 129 9.91 -18.20 1.42
C GLY A 129 8.67 -18.15 2.32
N ALA A 130 8.22 -16.96 2.71
CA ALA A 130 7.01 -16.78 3.51
C ALA A 130 5.71 -16.78 2.67
N LEU A 131 5.82 -16.54 1.37
CA LEU A 131 4.68 -16.46 0.44
C LEU A 131 4.37 -17.77 -0.25
N VAL A 132 5.31 -18.71 -0.27
CA VAL A 132 5.21 -19.93 -1.08
C VAL A 132 5.29 -21.16 -0.19
N LYS A 133 4.26 -21.99 -0.23
CA LYS A 133 4.27 -23.32 0.34
C LYS A 133 4.53 -24.35 -0.76
N ILE A 134 5.50 -25.20 -0.54
CA ILE A 134 5.83 -26.31 -1.43
C ILE A 134 5.61 -27.61 -0.66
N ASP A 135 4.53 -28.31 -0.97
CA ASP A 135 4.22 -29.61 -0.38
C ASP A 135 4.49 -30.71 -1.41
N THR A 136 5.17 -31.76 -0.97
CA THR A 136 5.40 -32.96 -1.80
C THR A 136 4.33 -33.99 -1.45
N THR A 137 3.66 -34.53 -2.46
CA THR A 137 2.68 -35.60 -2.28
C THR A 137 3.32 -36.88 -1.74
N GLU A 138 2.53 -37.78 -1.15
CA GLU A 138 3.04 -39.08 -0.63
C GLU A 138 3.80 -39.86 -1.69
N LEU A 139 3.31 -39.87 -2.94
CA LEU A 139 3.99 -40.52 -4.08
C LEU A 139 5.33 -39.87 -4.40
N GLY A 140 5.43 -38.55 -4.28
CA GLY A 140 6.70 -37.83 -4.46
C GLY A 140 7.70 -38.15 -3.36
N ILE A 141 7.24 -38.35 -2.13
CA ILE A 141 8.09 -38.80 -1.01
C ILE A 141 8.60 -40.21 -1.26
N GLU A 142 7.78 -41.10 -1.80
CA GLU A 142 8.19 -42.45 -2.20
C GLU A 142 9.27 -42.44 -3.31
N GLN A 143 9.13 -41.58 -4.33
CA GLN A 143 10.15 -41.38 -5.36
C GLN A 143 11.49 -40.89 -4.80
N LEU A 144 11.44 -39.89 -3.91
CA LEU A 144 12.64 -39.38 -3.22
C LEU A 144 13.32 -40.49 -2.38
N ASN A 145 12.52 -41.29 -1.67
CA ASN A 145 13.05 -42.43 -0.89
C ASN A 145 13.61 -43.53 -1.77
N ALA A 146 13.12 -43.68 -3.01
CA ALA A 146 13.66 -44.60 -4.00
C ALA A 146 14.94 -44.08 -4.68
N GLY A 147 15.34 -42.82 -4.41
CA GLY A 147 16.51 -42.19 -5.00
C GLY A 147 16.28 -41.69 -6.45
N GLU A 148 15.02 -41.52 -6.83
CA GLU A 148 14.63 -40.95 -8.11
C GLU A 148 14.49 -39.43 -8.04
N GLU A 149 14.63 -38.72 -9.19
CA GLU A 149 14.36 -37.29 -9.24
C GLU A 149 12.85 -37.02 -9.08
N LEU A 150 12.51 -36.04 -8.27
CA LEU A 150 11.13 -35.68 -8.00
C LEU A 150 10.46 -35.10 -9.25
N SER A 151 9.41 -35.74 -9.72
CA SER A 151 8.64 -35.24 -10.86
C SER A 151 7.82 -34.02 -10.45
N PRO A 152 7.74 -32.97 -11.30
CA PRO A 152 6.97 -31.74 -11.02
C PRO A 152 5.48 -31.98 -10.70
N GLU A 153 4.92 -33.09 -11.16
CA GLU A 153 3.53 -33.49 -10.94
C GLU A 153 3.22 -33.83 -9.47
N TYR A 154 4.26 -34.15 -8.67
CA TYR A 154 4.13 -34.50 -7.24
C TYR A 154 4.45 -33.33 -6.32
N ILE A 155 4.69 -32.14 -6.90
CA ILE A 155 4.94 -30.91 -6.16
C ILE A 155 3.66 -30.05 -6.20
N ASN A 156 3.03 -29.89 -5.05
CA ASN A 156 1.97 -28.91 -4.87
C ASN A 156 2.59 -27.58 -4.43
N ARG A 157 2.58 -26.61 -5.33
CA ARG A 157 3.01 -25.26 -5.03
C ARG A 157 1.77 -24.38 -4.81
N ARG A 158 1.74 -23.67 -3.68
CA ARG A 158 0.73 -22.70 -3.35
C ARG A 158 1.37 -21.36 -3.03
N ASP A 159 0.98 -20.34 -3.77
CA ASP A 159 1.48 -18.98 -3.61
C ASP A 159 0.38 -18.11 -2.99
N ILE A 160 0.74 -17.23 -2.04
CA ILE A 160 -0.16 -16.21 -1.52
C ILE A 160 -0.37 -15.15 -2.61
N THR A 161 -1.63 -14.94 -2.95
CA THR A 161 -2.06 -13.99 -3.99
C THR A 161 -2.73 -12.75 -3.37
N ALA A 162 -3.04 -11.75 -4.19
CA ALA A 162 -3.78 -10.57 -3.72
C ALA A 162 -5.17 -10.91 -3.14
N ALA A 163 -5.77 -12.04 -3.53
CA ALA A 163 -7.04 -12.50 -3.01
C ALA A 163 -6.97 -13.05 -1.57
N ASP A 164 -5.79 -13.52 -1.17
CA ASP A 164 -5.56 -14.11 0.16
C ASP A 164 -5.28 -13.03 1.22
N ILE A 165 -5.03 -11.79 0.82
CA ILE A 165 -4.81 -10.68 1.75
C ILE A 165 -6.14 -10.30 2.40
N LYS A 166 -6.18 -10.32 3.73
CA LYS A 166 -7.37 -10.03 4.53
C LYS A 166 -7.37 -8.65 5.17
N GLU A 167 -6.20 -8.21 5.60
CA GLU A 167 -6.03 -6.95 6.31
C GLU A 167 -4.75 -6.25 5.86
N TYR A 168 -4.66 -4.93 6.11
CA TYR A 168 -3.39 -4.22 6.18
C TYR A 168 -3.16 -3.74 7.60
N HIS A 169 -1.97 -4.00 8.13
CA HIS A 169 -1.53 -3.35 9.35
C HIS A 169 -0.75 -2.09 8.99
N ILE A 170 -1.07 -1.01 9.65
CA ILE A 170 -0.36 0.27 9.49
C ILE A 170 0.18 0.74 10.83
N LYS A 171 1.34 1.37 10.80
CA LYS A 171 1.96 2.04 11.95
C LYS A 171 2.08 3.52 11.64
N GLY A 172 1.63 4.36 12.55
CA GLY A 172 1.72 5.79 12.37
C GLY A 172 1.87 6.54 13.67
N LEU A 173 2.31 7.78 13.53
CA LEU A 173 2.50 8.72 14.63
C LEU A 173 1.47 9.83 14.54
N TRP A 174 0.64 9.97 15.56
CA TRP A 174 -0.14 11.17 15.81
C TRP A 174 0.73 12.15 16.56
N TYR A 175 0.77 13.39 16.12
CA TYR A 175 1.53 14.45 16.80
C TYR A 175 0.83 15.80 16.68
N PHE A 176 0.91 16.60 17.74
CA PHE A 176 0.41 17.95 17.74
C PHE A 176 1.55 18.94 17.44
N ASP A 177 1.42 19.62 16.30
CA ASP A 177 2.36 20.63 15.85
C ASP A 177 2.00 21.97 16.49
N LYS A 178 2.80 22.40 17.47
CA LYS A 178 2.64 23.65 18.22
C LYS A 178 2.65 24.90 17.32
N ARG A 179 3.39 24.87 16.21
CA ARG A 179 3.50 26.02 15.31
C ARG A 179 2.26 26.23 14.48
N GLN A 180 1.61 25.14 14.10
CA GLN A 180 0.39 25.16 13.28
C GLN A 180 -0.87 25.00 14.12
N ALA A 181 -0.71 24.62 15.39
CA ALA A 181 -1.80 24.32 16.32
C ALA A 181 -2.76 23.26 15.77
N GLU A 182 -2.23 22.22 15.15
CA GLU A 182 -2.99 21.16 14.50
C GLU A 182 -2.49 19.77 14.93
N MET A 183 -3.43 18.84 15.10
CA MET A 183 -3.12 17.43 15.22
C MET A 183 -2.86 16.84 13.81
N LYS A 184 -1.72 16.21 13.65
CA LYS A 184 -1.30 15.60 12.38
C LYS A 184 -1.01 14.13 12.57
N TYR A 185 -1.19 13.39 11.48
CA TYR A 185 -0.84 11.98 11.39
C TYR A 185 0.27 11.78 10.37
N ARG A 186 1.26 10.99 10.75
CA ARG A 186 2.31 10.55 9.82
C ARG A 186 2.35 9.04 9.76
N LEU A 187 2.05 8.50 8.59
CA LEU A 187 2.18 7.07 8.32
C LEU A 187 3.66 6.71 8.20
N LEU A 188 4.09 5.70 8.96
CA LEU A 188 5.47 5.24 9.03
C LEU A 188 5.67 3.87 8.39
N GLY A 189 4.69 3.00 8.50
CA GLY A 189 4.81 1.65 7.96
C GLY A 189 3.49 1.04 7.57
N ILE A 190 3.57 0.10 6.64
CA ILE A 190 2.45 -0.69 6.17
C ILE A 190 2.88 -2.14 5.98
N ALA A 191 2.01 -3.07 6.35
CA ALA A 191 2.22 -4.51 6.17
C ALA A 191 0.95 -5.17 5.64
N PRO A 192 1.00 -5.92 4.55
CA PRO A 192 -0.07 -6.82 4.14
C PRO A 192 -0.14 -8.00 5.11
N VAL A 193 -1.35 -8.42 5.42
CA VAL A 193 -1.65 -9.51 6.36
C VAL A 193 -2.48 -10.56 5.64
N ALA A 194 -2.01 -11.79 5.71
CA ALA A 194 -2.65 -12.95 5.12
C ALA A 194 -2.66 -14.12 6.10
N PRO A 195 -3.45 -15.15 5.83
CA PRO A 195 -3.31 -16.42 6.52
C PRO A 195 -1.88 -16.98 6.37
N ASP A 196 -1.35 -17.58 7.43
CA ASP A 196 -0.06 -18.26 7.35
C ASP A 196 -0.13 -19.35 6.27
N VAL A 197 0.79 -19.30 5.32
CA VAL A 197 0.82 -20.23 4.17
C VAL A 197 0.91 -21.70 4.62
N ASN A 198 1.50 -21.96 5.78
CA ASN A 198 1.65 -23.31 6.33
C ASN A 198 0.34 -23.88 6.87
N PHE A 199 -0.55 -23.02 7.37
CA PHE A 199 -1.80 -23.38 8.03
C PHE A 199 -3.05 -22.91 7.26
N ILE A 200 -2.89 -22.51 6.02
CA ILE A 200 -3.96 -21.93 5.18
C ILE A 200 -5.15 -22.86 4.96
N ASP A 201 -4.96 -24.18 5.11
CA ASP A 201 -6.00 -25.19 4.96
C ASP A 201 -6.80 -25.41 6.25
N GLU A 202 -6.43 -24.75 7.36
CA GLU A 202 -7.20 -24.79 8.60
C GLU A 202 -8.49 -23.96 8.49
N PRO A 203 -9.55 -24.30 9.22
CA PRO A 203 -10.83 -23.59 9.17
C PRO A 203 -10.72 -22.11 9.57
N GLU A 204 -9.84 -21.78 10.51
CA GLU A 204 -9.58 -20.42 11.01
C GLU A 204 -8.07 -20.23 11.13
N PRO A 205 -7.35 -19.99 10.02
CA PRO A 205 -5.91 -19.81 10.04
C PRO A 205 -5.55 -18.49 10.72
N ASP A 206 -4.44 -18.51 11.45
CA ASP A 206 -3.89 -17.29 12.05
C ASP A 206 -3.47 -16.28 10.96
N LEU A 207 -3.83 -15.03 11.17
CA LEU A 207 -3.45 -13.93 10.30
C LEU A 207 -2.10 -13.38 10.72
N VAL A 208 -1.14 -13.41 9.80
CA VAL A 208 0.24 -12.95 10.03
C VAL A 208 0.61 -11.82 9.07
N PRO A 209 1.34 -10.80 9.54
CA PRO A 209 1.93 -9.81 8.64
C PRO A 209 3.05 -10.47 7.82
N LEU A 210 2.97 -10.36 6.50
CA LEU A 210 3.93 -10.98 5.60
C LEU A 210 5.28 -10.27 5.62
N PHE A 211 5.25 -8.95 5.58
CA PHE A 211 6.41 -8.06 5.66
C PHE A 211 5.97 -6.64 5.99
N TRP A 212 6.87 -5.85 6.54
CA TRP A 212 6.67 -4.42 6.78
C TRP A 212 7.45 -3.59 5.77
N VAL A 213 6.80 -2.61 5.18
CA VAL A 213 7.43 -1.62 4.31
C VAL A 213 7.50 -0.29 5.05
N PHE A 214 8.67 0.35 5.05
CA PHE A 214 8.80 1.71 5.54
C PHE A 214 8.14 2.67 4.56
N PHE A 215 7.01 3.23 4.95
CA PHE A 215 6.11 3.95 4.05
C PHE A 215 6.76 5.16 3.35
N PRO A 216 7.60 5.99 4.01
CA PRO A 216 8.24 7.12 3.34
C PRO A 216 9.05 6.73 2.10
N ASP A 217 9.67 5.56 2.08
CA ASP A 217 10.47 5.07 0.94
C ASP A 217 9.59 4.56 -0.21
N ALA A 218 8.39 4.09 0.11
CA ALA A 218 7.45 3.57 -0.87
C ALA A 218 6.56 4.66 -1.52
N ARG A 219 6.64 5.90 -1.06
CA ARG A 219 5.71 6.96 -1.46
C ARG A 219 5.72 7.27 -2.95
N GLU A 220 6.89 7.32 -3.59
CA GLU A 220 7.01 7.59 -5.03
C GLU A 220 6.27 6.53 -5.84
N VAL A 221 6.52 5.28 -5.53
CA VAL A 221 5.88 4.12 -6.17
C VAL A 221 4.36 4.10 -5.95
N LEU A 222 3.93 4.39 -4.72
CA LEU A 222 2.51 4.44 -4.36
C LEU A 222 1.80 5.67 -4.94
N HIS A 223 2.53 6.72 -5.26
CA HIS A 223 2.00 7.89 -5.92
C HIS A 223 1.76 7.63 -7.41
N GLU A 224 2.66 6.93 -8.09
CA GLU A 224 2.48 6.53 -9.49
C GLU A 224 1.30 5.58 -9.67
N ALA A 225 1.14 4.64 -8.73
CA ALA A 225 0.07 3.67 -8.76
C ALA A 225 -1.27 4.30 -8.36
N LYS A 226 -2.30 4.05 -9.20
CA LYS A 226 -3.61 4.66 -9.00
C LYS A 226 -4.62 3.66 -8.44
N SER A 227 -5.30 4.08 -7.39
CA SER A 227 -6.42 3.40 -6.76
C SER A 227 -7.73 3.79 -7.45
N PHE A 228 -8.76 2.94 -7.30
CA PHE A 228 -10.06 3.21 -7.88
C PHE A 228 -10.83 4.28 -7.11
N ASN A 229 -11.31 5.29 -7.84
CA ASN A 229 -12.23 6.29 -7.31
C ASN A 229 -13.67 5.94 -7.71
N ASN A 230 -14.46 5.48 -6.76
CA ASN A 230 -15.84 5.06 -7.01
C ASN A 230 -16.77 6.23 -7.40
N GLN A 231 -16.43 7.45 -7.05
CA GLN A 231 -17.25 8.64 -7.35
C GLN A 231 -16.93 9.23 -8.73
N ASN A 232 -15.68 9.14 -9.15
CA ASN A 232 -15.23 9.69 -10.42
C ASN A 232 -14.07 8.88 -11.01
N SER A 233 -14.37 8.03 -11.98
CA SER A 233 -13.35 7.20 -12.64
C SER A 233 -12.37 7.96 -13.50
N SER A 234 -12.67 9.21 -13.87
CA SER A 234 -11.77 10.06 -14.67
C SER A 234 -10.62 10.64 -13.85
N ILE A 235 -10.76 10.69 -12.51
CA ILE A 235 -9.76 11.21 -11.58
C ILE A 235 -9.45 10.15 -10.54
N PRO A 236 -8.59 9.18 -10.85
CA PRO A 236 -8.16 8.17 -9.88
C PRO A 236 -7.29 8.83 -8.80
N PHE A 237 -7.39 8.32 -7.57
CA PHE A 237 -6.49 8.72 -6.50
C PHE A 237 -5.23 7.86 -6.52
N SER A 238 -4.08 8.43 -6.15
CA SER A 238 -2.89 7.61 -5.87
C SER A 238 -3.04 6.87 -4.54
N PHE A 239 -2.37 5.74 -4.37
CA PHE A 239 -2.35 5.04 -3.08
C PHE A 239 -1.69 5.89 -1.99
N ASP A 240 -0.65 6.66 -2.32
CA ASP A 240 -0.03 7.63 -1.41
C ASP A 240 -1.08 8.63 -0.87
N HIS A 241 -1.93 9.18 -1.76
CA HIS A 241 -2.99 10.10 -1.35
C HIS A 241 -4.06 9.43 -0.48
N VAL A 242 -4.50 8.22 -0.85
CA VAL A 242 -5.51 7.47 -0.07
C VAL A 242 -5.02 7.20 1.34
N LEU A 243 -3.76 6.78 1.48
CA LEU A 243 -3.18 6.42 2.77
C LEU A 243 -2.86 7.66 3.63
N ASN A 244 -2.24 8.70 3.06
CA ASN A 244 -1.94 9.94 3.80
C ASN A 244 -3.18 10.74 4.17
N ALA A 245 -4.19 10.80 3.30
CA ALA A 245 -5.47 11.44 3.58
C ALA A 245 -6.41 10.57 4.44
N ARG A 246 -5.95 9.39 4.87
CA ARG A 246 -6.70 8.42 5.68
C ARG A 246 -8.10 8.12 5.13
N ARG A 247 -8.20 7.92 3.80
CA ARG A 247 -9.46 7.57 3.12
C ARG A 247 -9.75 6.07 3.22
N PHE A 248 -9.65 5.53 4.42
CA PHE A 248 -9.92 4.15 4.77
C PHE A 248 -10.52 4.11 6.18
N HIS A 249 -11.10 2.99 6.53
CA HIS A 249 -11.54 2.70 7.88
C HIS A 249 -10.55 1.73 8.54
N GLY A 250 -10.05 2.10 9.71
CA GLY A 250 -9.08 1.29 10.45
C GLY A 250 -9.36 1.29 11.95
N TYR A 251 -8.99 0.20 12.60
CA TYR A 251 -9.13 -0.04 14.03
C TYR A 251 -7.76 -0.05 14.69
N ILE A 252 -7.58 0.76 15.75
CA ILE A 252 -6.37 0.71 16.56
C ILE A 252 -6.40 -0.62 17.34
N TYR A 253 -5.38 -1.47 17.13
CA TYR A 253 -5.24 -2.71 17.88
C TYR A 253 -4.11 -2.67 18.90
N LYS A 254 -3.27 -1.63 18.81
CA LYS A 254 -2.09 -1.44 19.65
C LYS A 254 -1.74 0.05 19.72
N GLU A 255 -1.39 0.53 20.88
CA GLU A 255 -0.82 1.88 21.09
C GLU A 255 0.47 1.80 21.89
N GLU A 256 1.33 2.80 21.73
CA GLU A 256 2.52 2.98 22.56
C GLU A 256 2.12 3.18 24.03
N ASN A 257 2.62 2.31 24.91
CA ASN A 257 2.33 2.36 26.32
C ASN A 257 3.52 1.87 27.17
N VAL A 258 3.47 2.14 28.46
CA VAL A 258 4.51 1.74 29.43
C VAL A 258 4.63 0.22 29.66
N GLN A 259 3.72 -0.56 29.11
CA GLN A 259 3.65 -2.01 29.24
C GLN A 259 4.16 -2.72 27.96
N GLU A 260 5.26 -2.23 27.38
CA GLU A 260 5.91 -2.80 26.18
C GLU A 260 4.98 -2.82 24.96
N ASP A 261 4.16 -1.77 24.80
CA ASP A 261 3.20 -1.62 23.70
C ASP A 261 2.23 -2.80 23.56
N ARG A 262 1.63 -3.17 24.68
CA ARG A 262 0.71 -4.30 24.76
C ARG A 262 -0.50 -4.12 23.84
N LYS A 263 -0.89 -5.20 23.14
CA LYS A 263 -2.06 -5.19 22.25
C LYS A 263 -3.36 -5.10 23.06
N ILE A 264 -4.38 -4.48 22.47
CA ILE A 264 -5.72 -4.39 23.09
C ILE A 264 -6.28 -5.78 23.38
N SER A 265 -6.07 -6.75 22.48
CA SER A 265 -6.51 -8.14 22.66
C SER A 265 -5.92 -8.84 23.89
N GLU A 266 -4.77 -8.39 24.39
CA GLU A 266 -4.11 -9.00 25.55
C GLU A 266 -4.73 -8.56 26.88
N TYR A 267 -5.31 -7.36 26.97
CA TYR A 267 -5.98 -6.88 28.19
C TYR A 267 -7.50 -6.86 28.07
N VAL A 268 -8.05 -6.98 26.85
CA VAL A 268 -9.47 -7.12 26.55
C VAL A 268 -9.67 -8.40 25.73
N SER A 269 -9.35 -9.56 26.31
CA SER A 269 -9.17 -10.81 25.56
C SER A 269 -10.46 -11.49 25.09
N GLN A 270 -11.61 -11.26 25.73
CA GLN A 270 -12.79 -12.10 25.52
C GLN A 270 -13.97 -11.43 24.79
N ASN A 271 -13.83 -10.19 24.34
CA ASN A 271 -14.97 -9.48 23.77
C ASN A 271 -14.53 -8.55 22.64
N ALA A 272 -14.79 -8.97 21.40
CA ALA A 272 -14.47 -8.17 20.20
C ALA A 272 -15.12 -6.78 20.22
N LEU A 273 -16.35 -6.64 20.76
CA LEU A 273 -17.03 -5.34 20.89
C LEU A 273 -16.26 -4.43 21.86
N MET A 274 -15.78 -4.96 22.97
CA MET A 274 -14.99 -4.17 23.94
C MET A 274 -13.64 -3.76 23.35
N GLN A 275 -13.00 -4.59 22.53
CA GLN A 275 -11.79 -4.22 21.79
C GLN A 275 -12.05 -3.06 20.83
N LEU A 276 -13.19 -3.10 20.12
CA LEU A 276 -13.62 -2.03 19.24
C LEU A 276 -13.88 -0.72 20.01
N LEU A 277 -14.57 -0.80 21.13
CA LEU A 277 -14.81 0.36 22.00
C LEU A 277 -13.51 0.96 22.55
N GLU A 278 -12.53 0.12 22.91
CA GLU A 278 -11.22 0.62 23.36
C GLU A 278 -10.45 1.27 22.21
N SER A 279 -10.53 0.74 20.99
CA SER A 279 -9.99 1.39 19.79
C SER A 279 -10.57 2.79 19.59
N GLU A 280 -11.90 2.94 19.68
CA GLU A 280 -12.56 4.24 19.58
C GLU A 280 -12.19 5.19 20.74
N ARG A 281 -12.07 4.66 21.96
CA ARG A 281 -11.63 5.44 23.12
C ARG A 281 -10.22 6.00 22.95
N ILE A 282 -9.30 5.24 22.31
CA ILE A 282 -7.96 5.74 22.02
C ILE A 282 -8.03 6.87 20.99
N LYS A 283 -8.85 6.73 19.93
CA LYS A 283 -9.06 7.78 18.92
C LYS A 283 -9.66 9.04 19.56
N ASP A 284 -10.66 8.87 20.42
CA ASP A 284 -11.29 9.97 21.14
C ASP A 284 -10.29 10.72 22.01
N ARG A 285 -9.44 10.00 22.76
CA ARG A 285 -8.39 10.62 23.59
C ARG A 285 -7.42 11.48 22.77
N ILE A 286 -7.04 11.02 21.59
CA ILE A 286 -6.17 11.79 20.67
C ILE A 286 -6.89 13.07 20.21
N ARG A 287 -8.16 12.94 19.82
CA ARG A 287 -8.99 14.06 19.37
C ARG A 287 -9.28 15.05 20.51
N ASP A 288 -9.57 14.56 21.70
CA ASP A 288 -9.87 15.40 22.86
C ASP A 288 -8.65 16.25 23.25
N PHE A 289 -7.44 15.71 23.12
CA PHE A 289 -6.22 16.50 23.31
C PHE A 289 -6.14 17.69 22.34
N GLU A 290 -6.50 17.50 21.07
CA GLU A 290 -6.56 18.60 20.09
C GLU A 290 -7.60 19.66 20.50
N LEU A 291 -8.81 19.22 20.90
CA LEU A 291 -9.88 20.12 21.32
C LEU A 291 -9.49 20.92 22.58
N ASP A 292 -8.82 20.29 23.54
CA ASP A 292 -8.34 20.95 24.74
C ASP A 292 -7.33 22.06 24.43
N MET A 293 -6.49 21.87 23.40
CA MET A 293 -5.53 22.88 22.97
C MET A 293 -6.19 24.13 22.35
N TRP A 294 -7.39 24.01 21.81
CA TRP A 294 -8.14 25.13 21.24
C TRP A 294 -8.93 25.93 22.27
N THR A 295 -9.09 25.43 23.51
CA THR A 295 -9.87 26.06 24.55
C THR A 295 -9.08 27.02 25.43
N TYR A 296 -7.77 27.16 25.23
CA TYR A 296 -6.86 28.05 25.95
C TYR A 296 -6.52 29.33 25.18
#